data_af3934ba57b5528a451464a38cb76aa2
#
_entry.id   af3934ba57b5528a451464a38cb76aa2
#
_cell.length_a   1.000
_cell.length_b   1.000
_cell.length_c   1.000
_cell.angle_alpha   90.00
_cell.angle_beta   90.00
_cell.angle_gamma   90.00
#
_symmetry.space_group_name_H-M   'P 1'
#
loop_
_entity.id
_entity.type
_entity.pdbx_description
1 polymer ?
#
loop_
_entity_poly.entity_id
_entity_poly.type
_entity_poly.pdbx_seq_one_letter_code
_entity_poly.pdbx_strand_id
1 'polypeptide(L)'
;NNYVKSWVEFVEKNPAFNGRWVFIDGELNLNQFCASSDMILLPKRGNVTTPEHYIAMKYGCVPVAARSGIFNDSIADIFDDITYGCGFKTKEALFNNNETDVTEIYMNTLNKALNLYTKNPSSWNLLIKNAMSYDSSWNFGIIEKYNEIYENL
;
A
#
# COMPACT_ATOMS: atom_id res chain seq x y z
N ASN A 1 6.39 18.36 14.95
CA ASN A 1 7.46 17.41 14.70
C ASN A 1 8.52 18.10 13.82
N ASN A 2 9.74 18.30 14.33
CA ASN A 2 10.80 19.06 13.65
C ASN A 2 11.19 18.44 12.29
N TYR A 3 11.13 17.12 12.17
CA TYR A 3 11.41 16.42 10.90
C TYR A 3 10.46 16.80 9.76
N VAL A 4 9.16 16.89 10.05
CA VAL A 4 8.17 17.26 9.04
C VAL A 4 8.41 18.69 8.56
N LYS A 5 8.69 19.62 9.46
CA LYS A 5 8.98 21.01 9.11
C LYS A 5 10.23 21.13 8.22
N SER A 6 11.33 20.48 8.59
CA SER A 6 12.57 20.53 7.79
C SER A 6 12.38 19.90 6.41
N TRP A 7 11.56 18.86 6.31
CA TRP A 7 11.26 18.22 5.02
C TRP A 7 10.39 19.11 4.13
N VAL A 8 9.35 19.71 4.69
CA VAL A 8 8.50 20.68 3.96
C VAL A 8 9.35 21.85 3.46
N GLU A 9 10.19 22.44 4.30
CA GLU A 9 11.11 23.51 3.88
C GLU A 9 12.08 23.08 2.77
N PHE A 10 12.61 21.86 2.84
CA PHE A 10 13.48 21.33 1.79
C PHE A 10 12.76 21.23 0.45
N VAL A 11 11.54 20.69 0.45
CA VAL A 11 10.75 20.49 -0.78
C VAL A 11 10.31 21.85 -1.35
N GLU A 12 9.88 22.79 -0.50
CA GLU A 12 9.47 24.14 -0.93
C GLU A 12 10.62 24.94 -1.56
N LYS A 13 11.84 24.76 -1.04
CA LYS A 13 13.02 25.43 -1.57
C LYS A 13 13.60 24.81 -2.84
N ASN A 14 13.13 23.62 -3.23
CA ASN A 14 13.68 22.90 -4.37
C ASN A 14 12.74 23.02 -5.60
N PRO A 15 13.14 23.74 -6.66
CA PRO A 15 12.31 23.95 -7.86
C PRO A 15 11.86 22.66 -8.56
N ALA A 16 12.60 21.55 -8.39
CA ALA A 16 12.23 20.26 -8.96
C ALA A 16 10.89 19.72 -8.44
N PHE A 17 10.44 20.17 -7.28
CA PHE A 17 9.18 19.74 -6.67
C PHE A 17 8.02 20.72 -6.90
N ASN A 18 8.23 21.87 -7.57
CA ASN A 18 7.19 22.87 -7.77
C ASN A 18 5.94 22.27 -8.44
N GLY A 19 4.78 22.40 -7.76
CA GLY A 19 3.48 21.90 -8.22
C GLY A 19 3.37 20.36 -8.31
N ARG A 20 4.34 19.63 -7.76
CA ARG A 20 4.38 18.15 -7.84
C ARG A 20 4.15 17.47 -6.50
N TRP A 21 3.97 18.22 -5.45
CA TRP A 21 3.72 17.69 -4.11
C TRP A 21 2.73 18.56 -3.36
N VAL A 22 2.03 17.96 -2.42
CA VAL A 22 1.14 18.64 -1.48
C VAL A 22 1.34 18.02 -0.12
N PHE A 23 1.51 18.87 0.90
CA PHE A 23 1.48 18.44 2.29
C PHE A 23 0.08 18.68 2.86
N ILE A 24 -0.54 17.65 3.39
CA ILE A 24 -1.86 17.73 4.01
C ILE A 24 -1.68 17.50 5.51
N ASP A 25 -1.92 18.55 6.30
CA ASP A 25 -1.93 18.50 7.75
C ASP A 25 -3.38 18.56 8.24
N GLY A 26 -3.82 17.52 8.93
CA GLY A 26 -5.19 17.41 9.44
C GLY A 26 -5.89 16.10 9.06
N GLU A 27 -7.21 16.10 9.18
CA GLU A 27 -8.03 14.94 8.84
C GLU A 27 -8.08 14.74 7.32
N LEU A 28 -7.56 13.60 6.88
CA LEU A 28 -7.61 13.18 5.50
C LEU A 28 -8.85 12.30 5.26
N ASN A 29 -9.70 12.66 4.31
CA ASN A 29 -10.69 11.74 3.80
C ASN A 29 -10.00 10.68 2.93
N LEU A 30 -9.68 9.53 3.53
CA LEU A 30 -8.92 8.47 2.88
C LEU A 30 -9.62 7.94 1.62
N ASN A 31 -10.96 7.90 1.61
CA ASN A 31 -11.71 7.44 0.44
C ASN A 31 -11.51 8.37 -0.77
N GLN A 32 -11.61 9.67 -0.56
CA GLN A 32 -11.38 10.66 -1.62
C GLN A 32 -9.93 10.65 -2.10
N PHE A 33 -8.99 10.51 -1.15
CA PHE A 33 -7.57 10.42 -1.45
C PHE A 33 -7.26 9.20 -2.32
N CYS A 34 -7.73 8.01 -1.92
CA CYS A 34 -7.53 6.78 -2.68
C CYS A 34 -8.22 6.83 -4.04
N ALA A 35 -9.42 7.39 -4.13
CA ALA A 35 -10.15 7.53 -5.39
C ALA A 35 -9.47 8.47 -6.41
N SER A 36 -8.58 9.35 -5.95
CA SER A 36 -7.85 10.31 -6.79
C SER A 36 -6.37 9.94 -7.01
N SER A 37 -5.93 8.78 -6.53
CA SER A 37 -4.53 8.36 -6.56
C SER A 37 -4.36 7.02 -7.27
N ASP A 38 -3.28 6.88 -8.04
CA ASP A 38 -2.93 5.61 -8.71
C ASP A 38 -2.27 4.62 -7.75
N MET A 39 -1.50 5.13 -6.79
CA MET A 39 -0.75 4.32 -5.82
C MET A 39 -0.81 4.92 -4.42
N ILE A 40 -0.73 4.07 -3.41
CA ILE A 40 -0.50 4.47 -2.02
C ILE A 40 0.76 3.79 -1.48
N LEU A 41 1.67 4.58 -0.95
CA LEU A 41 2.84 4.06 -0.24
C LEU A 41 2.52 3.94 1.25
N LEU A 42 2.66 2.75 1.80
CA LEU A 42 2.38 2.43 3.21
C LEU A 42 3.68 2.03 3.93
N PRO A 43 4.52 3.01 4.32
CA PRO A 43 5.87 2.76 4.86
C PRO A 43 5.81 2.37 6.34
N LYS A 44 5.04 1.34 6.66
CA LYS A 44 4.87 0.83 8.03
C LYS A 44 5.81 -0.33 8.30
N ARG A 45 6.31 -0.40 9.54
CA ARG A 45 7.19 -1.47 10.03
C ARG A 45 6.46 -2.31 11.07
N GLY A 46 6.88 -3.56 11.24
CA GLY A 46 6.37 -4.46 12.26
C GLY A 46 4.97 -4.99 11.99
N ASN A 47 4.26 -5.33 13.05
CA ASN A 47 2.89 -5.84 12.95
C ASN A 47 1.92 -4.69 12.65
N VAL A 48 1.51 -4.62 11.41
CA VAL A 48 0.56 -3.61 10.93
C VAL A 48 -0.85 -4.19 11.04
N THR A 49 -1.77 -3.40 11.62
CA THR A 49 -3.17 -3.79 11.83
C THR A 49 -4.16 -2.79 11.21
N THR A 50 -3.68 -1.89 10.36
CA THR A 50 -4.47 -0.78 9.83
C THR A 50 -5.12 -1.12 8.49
N PRO A 51 -6.38 -0.68 8.24
CA PRO A 51 -7.18 -1.10 7.09
C PRO A 51 -6.96 -0.28 5.81
N GLU A 52 -6.04 0.69 5.80
CA GLU A 52 -5.93 1.67 4.70
C GLU A 52 -5.71 1.01 3.34
N HIS A 53 -4.98 -0.11 3.29
CA HIS A 53 -4.75 -0.84 2.03
C HIS A 53 -6.04 -1.45 1.45
N TYR A 54 -6.98 -1.91 2.28
CA TYR A 54 -8.27 -2.40 1.81
C TYR A 54 -9.10 -1.30 1.16
N ILE A 55 -9.10 -0.12 1.79
CA ILE A 55 -9.76 1.06 1.22
C ILE A 55 -9.11 1.42 -0.11
N ALA A 56 -7.77 1.50 -0.15
CA ALA A 56 -7.02 1.79 -1.37
C ALA A 56 -7.36 0.80 -2.49
N MET A 57 -7.27 -0.51 -2.22
CA MET A 57 -7.59 -1.56 -3.18
C MET A 57 -9.01 -1.43 -3.72
N LYS A 58 -9.99 -1.11 -2.86
CA LYS A 58 -11.38 -0.95 -3.26
C LYS A 58 -11.60 0.19 -4.26
N TYR A 59 -10.79 1.25 -4.18
CA TYR A 59 -10.81 2.37 -5.12
C TYR A 59 -9.84 2.22 -6.30
N GLY A 60 -9.16 1.07 -6.44
CA GLY A 60 -8.18 0.84 -7.49
C GLY A 60 -6.85 1.56 -7.28
N CYS A 61 -6.65 2.15 -6.10
CA CYS A 61 -5.38 2.71 -5.68
C CYS A 61 -4.44 1.60 -5.22
N VAL A 62 -3.37 1.37 -5.96
CA VAL A 62 -2.50 0.20 -5.79
C VAL A 62 -1.60 0.35 -4.56
N PRO A 63 -1.64 -0.56 -3.59
CA PRO A 63 -0.78 -0.48 -2.41
C PRO A 63 0.66 -0.91 -2.71
N VAL A 64 1.60 -0.13 -2.17
CA VAL A 64 3.03 -0.45 -2.08
C VAL A 64 3.37 -0.51 -0.59
N ALA A 65 3.64 -1.70 -0.07
CA ALA A 65 3.72 -1.94 1.37
C ALA A 65 4.89 -2.84 1.77
N ALA A 66 5.15 -2.95 3.07
CA ALA A 66 6.11 -3.93 3.60
C ALA A 66 5.54 -5.35 3.53
N ARG A 67 6.43 -6.34 3.37
CA ARG A 67 6.09 -7.77 3.51
C ARG A 67 6.00 -8.13 5.01
N SER A 68 5.00 -7.59 5.69
CA SER A 68 4.83 -7.79 7.14
C SER A 68 3.39 -7.60 7.58
N GLY A 69 3.02 -8.25 8.68
CA GLY A 69 1.70 -8.16 9.29
C GLY A 69 0.57 -8.43 8.30
N ILE A 70 -0.53 -7.70 8.44
CA ILE A 70 -1.73 -7.83 7.62
C ILE A 70 -1.46 -7.64 6.11
N PHE A 71 -0.44 -6.85 5.74
CA PHE A 71 -0.09 -6.66 4.33
C PHE A 71 0.42 -7.95 3.68
N ASN A 72 1.09 -8.83 4.45
CA ASN A 72 1.55 -10.10 3.92
C ASN A 72 0.40 -11.02 3.57
N ASP A 73 -0.68 -10.97 4.35
CA ASP A 73 -1.83 -11.86 4.22
C ASP A 73 -2.85 -11.36 3.18
N SER A 74 -2.94 -10.04 2.99
CA SER A 74 -3.98 -9.40 2.19
C SER A 74 -3.52 -8.85 0.85
N ILE A 75 -2.21 -8.58 0.67
CA ILE A 75 -1.67 -8.10 -0.59
C ILE A 75 -0.91 -9.25 -1.27
N ALA A 76 -1.43 -9.71 -2.41
CA ALA A 76 -0.68 -10.56 -3.32
C ALA A 76 0.28 -9.70 -4.14
N ASP A 77 1.59 -9.97 -4.05
CA ASP A 77 2.58 -9.25 -4.85
C ASP A 77 2.50 -9.69 -6.31
N ILE A 78 2.44 -8.74 -7.24
CA ILE A 78 2.35 -9.05 -8.67
C ILE A 78 3.57 -9.80 -9.22
N PHE A 79 4.73 -9.67 -8.57
CA PHE A 79 5.93 -10.39 -8.97
C PHE A 79 6.00 -11.81 -8.40
N ASP A 80 5.23 -12.10 -7.34
CA ASP A 80 5.06 -13.46 -6.84
C ASP A 80 3.98 -14.21 -7.65
N ASP A 81 2.91 -13.50 -8.02
CA ASP A 81 1.81 -14.05 -8.83
C ASP A 81 1.19 -12.99 -9.74
N ILE A 82 1.49 -13.08 -11.02
CA ILE A 82 0.99 -12.13 -12.03
C ILE A 82 -0.53 -12.23 -12.24
N THR A 83 -1.12 -13.38 -11.93
CA THR A 83 -2.55 -13.63 -12.17
C THR A 83 -3.42 -12.99 -11.09
N TYR A 84 -3.00 -13.09 -9.85
CA TYR A 84 -3.76 -12.63 -8.68
C TYR A 84 -3.14 -11.42 -7.98
N GLY A 85 -1.99 -10.94 -8.45
CA GLY A 85 -1.31 -9.79 -7.89
C GLY A 85 -2.22 -8.58 -7.77
N CYS A 86 -2.30 -7.98 -6.58
CA CYS A 86 -3.15 -6.83 -6.27
C CYS A 86 -2.38 -5.65 -5.64
N GLY A 87 -1.05 -5.74 -5.59
CA GLY A 87 -0.18 -4.70 -5.08
C GLY A 87 1.29 -5.08 -5.15
N PHE A 88 2.12 -4.34 -4.42
CA PHE A 88 3.55 -4.55 -4.34
C PHE A 88 3.97 -4.70 -2.88
N LYS A 89 4.80 -5.69 -2.61
CA LYS A 89 5.42 -5.88 -1.30
C LYS A 89 6.93 -5.74 -1.38
N THR A 90 7.55 -5.27 -0.30
CA THR A 90 9.01 -5.32 -0.18
C THR A 90 9.52 -6.76 -0.28
N LYS A 91 10.75 -6.94 -0.76
CA LYS A 91 11.35 -8.27 -0.91
C LYS A 91 11.44 -9.01 0.44
N GLU A 92 11.70 -8.26 1.51
CA GLU A 92 11.94 -8.78 2.85
C GLU A 92 10.99 -8.13 3.87
N ALA A 93 10.76 -8.84 4.96
CA ALA A 93 10.07 -8.29 6.13
C ALA A 93 11.00 -7.28 6.85
N LEU A 94 10.43 -6.14 7.26
CA LEU A 94 11.20 -5.01 7.79
C LEU A 94 11.19 -4.95 9.33
N PHE A 95 11.46 -6.08 9.99
CA PHE A 95 11.40 -6.13 11.46
C PHE A 95 12.64 -5.55 12.15
N ASN A 96 13.83 -5.79 11.61
CA ASN A 96 15.11 -5.50 12.29
C ASN A 96 16.10 -4.70 11.43
N ASN A 97 15.66 -4.09 10.33
CA ASN A 97 16.55 -3.40 9.42
C ASN A 97 16.87 -1.98 9.91
N ASN A 98 18.07 -1.49 9.64
CA ASN A 98 18.45 -0.09 9.85
C ASN A 98 17.60 0.86 8.98
N GLU A 99 17.51 2.12 9.36
CA GLU A 99 16.68 3.11 8.62
C GLU A 99 17.10 3.27 7.15
N THR A 100 18.41 3.24 6.88
CA THR A 100 18.96 3.34 5.52
C THR A 100 18.53 2.17 4.66
N ASP A 101 18.64 0.95 5.20
CA ASP A 101 18.26 -0.28 4.49
C ASP A 101 16.76 -0.29 4.16
N VAL A 102 15.93 0.15 5.11
CA VAL A 102 14.48 0.25 4.92
C VAL A 102 14.12 1.22 3.79
N THR A 103 14.77 2.38 3.75
CA THR A 103 14.54 3.37 2.70
C THR A 103 14.90 2.80 1.33
N GLU A 104 16.05 2.15 1.21
CA GLU A 104 16.48 1.51 -0.03
C GLU A 104 15.52 0.41 -0.49
N ILE A 105 15.08 -0.45 0.43
CA ILE A 105 14.14 -1.53 0.15
C ILE A 105 12.81 -0.98 -0.38
N TYR A 106 12.27 0.08 0.26
CA TYR A 106 11.06 0.72 -0.23
C TYR A 106 11.25 1.42 -1.57
N MET A 107 12.36 2.12 -1.77
CA MET A 107 12.67 2.78 -3.04
C MET A 107 12.78 1.77 -4.18
N ASN A 108 13.40 0.61 -3.95
CA ASN A 108 13.47 -0.45 -4.92
C ASN A 108 12.09 -1.00 -5.29
N THR A 109 11.20 -1.16 -4.30
CA THR A 109 9.83 -1.62 -4.52
C THR A 109 9.01 -0.57 -5.27
N LEU A 110 9.11 0.69 -4.87
CA LEU A 110 8.44 1.80 -5.54
C LEU A 110 8.90 1.96 -6.99
N ASN A 111 10.19 1.83 -7.26
CA ASN A 111 10.72 1.88 -8.62
C ASN A 111 10.17 0.75 -9.50
N LYS A 112 9.96 -0.46 -8.96
CA LYS A 112 9.29 -1.55 -9.68
C LYS A 112 7.84 -1.20 -10.00
N ALA A 113 7.11 -0.63 -9.03
CA ALA A 113 5.73 -0.19 -9.23
C ALA A 113 5.64 0.90 -10.32
N LEU A 114 6.47 1.92 -10.25
CA LEU A 114 6.55 3.00 -11.24
C LEU A 114 6.93 2.48 -12.64
N ASN A 115 7.85 1.52 -12.72
CA ASN A 115 8.20 0.89 -13.99
C ASN A 115 7.01 0.11 -14.59
N LEU A 116 6.27 -0.63 -13.78
CA LEU A 116 5.07 -1.33 -14.27
C LEU A 116 4.01 -0.33 -14.74
N TYR A 117 3.72 0.69 -13.93
CA TYR A 117 2.78 1.75 -14.23
C TYR A 117 3.08 2.42 -15.56
N THR A 118 4.35 2.80 -15.79
CA THR A 118 4.73 3.58 -16.96
C THR A 118 4.96 2.75 -18.23
N LYS A 119 5.42 1.50 -18.09
CA LYS A 119 5.87 0.68 -19.22
C LYS A 119 4.93 -0.45 -19.60
N ASN A 120 4.02 -0.86 -18.71
CA ASN A 120 3.12 -1.98 -18.97
C ASN A 120 1.68 -1.69 -18.49
N PRO A 121 0.94 -0.85 -19.23
CA PRO A 121 -0.44 -0.49 -18.88
C PRO A 121 -1.38 -1.68 -18.76
N SER A 122 -1.15 -2.74 -19.55
CA SER A 122 -2.01 -3.94 -19.51
C SER A 122 -1.88 -4.68 -18.19
N SER A 123 -0.65 -4.89 -17.71
CA SER A 123 -0.41 -5.51 -16.40
C SER A 123 -0.86 -4.60 -15.25
N TRP A 124 -0.71 -3.28 -15.42
CA TRP A 124 -1.22 -2.33 -14.44
C TRP A 124 -2.74 -2.38 -14.30
N ASN A 125 -3.47 -2.44 -15.42
CA ASN A 125 -4.93 -2.58 -15.42
C ASN A 125 -5.40 -3.91 -14.81
N LEU A 126 -4.67 -5.00 -15.04
CA LEU A 126 -4.94 -6.29 -14.40
C LEU A 126 -4.78 -6.18 -12.88
N LEU A 127 -3.72 -5.55 -12.42
CA LEU A 127 -3.44 -5.34 -11.01
C LEU A 127 -4.53 -4.51 -10.33
N ILE A 128 -4.98 -3.42 -10.95
CA ILE A 128 -6.13 -2.62 -10.47
C ILE A 128 -7.38 -3.49 -10.38
N LYS A 129 -7.69 -4.27 -11.41
CA LYS A 129 -8.86 -5.14 -11.43
C LYS A 129 -8.81 -6.17 -10.30
N ASN A 130 -7.66 -6.78 -10.08
CA ASN A 130 -7.45 -7.73 -8.99
C ASN A 130 -7.61 -7.06 -7.62
N ALA A 131 -7.01 -5.88 -7.42
CA ALA A 131 -7.15 -5.10 -6.20
C ALA A 131 -8.63 -4.79 -5.89
N MET A 132 -9.36 -4.27 -6.87
CA MET A 132 -10.78 -3.94 -6.70
C MET A 132 -11.68 -5.17 -6.47
N SER A 133 -11.26 -6.33 -6.95
CA SER A 133 -11.98 -7.61 -6.80
C SER A 133 -11.71 -8.28 -5.45
N TYR A 134 -10.72 -7.80 -4.69
CA TYR A 134 -10.41 -8.35 -3.37
C TYR A 134 -11.60 -8.14 -2.41
N ASP A 135 -12.16 -9.24 -1.92
CA ASP A 135 -13.27 -9.19 -0.98
C ASP A 135 -12.75 -9.13 0.47
N SER A 136 -12.88 -7.95 1.07
CA SER A 136 -12.55 -7.69 2.49
C SER A 136 -13.81 -7.51 3.35
N SER A 137 -14.99 -7.84 2.80
CA SER A 137 -16.25 -7.72 3.52
C SER A 137 -16.44 -8.84 4.55
N TRP A 138 -17.30 -8.58 5.52
CA TRP A 138 -17.87 -9.62 6.38
C TRP A 138 -18.89 -10.44 5.58
N ASN A 139 -18.38 -11.29 4.69
CA ASN A 139 -19.21 -12.16 3.88
C ASN A 139 -19.64 -13.41 4.67
N PHE A 140 -20.53 -14.17 4.07
CA PHE A 140 -21.11 -15.36 4.67
C PHE A 140 -20.06 -16.38 5.12
N GLY A 141 -19.01 -16.59 4.33
CA GLY A 141 -17.94 -17.54 4.67
C GLY A 141 -17.09 -17.12 5.89
N ILE A 142 -16.90 -15.82 6.13
CA ILE A 142 -16.22 -15.33 7.34
C ILE A 142 -17.13 -15.52 8.55
N ILE A 143 -18.41 -15.18 8.42
CA ILE A 143 -19.40 -15.34 9.49
C ILE A 143 -19.56 -16.81 9.88
N GLU A 144 -19.61 -17.71 8.92
CA GLU A 144 -19.67 -19.18 9.17
C GLU A 144 -18.47 -19.64 10.00
N LYS A 145 -17.25 -19.24 9.66
CA LYS A 145 -16.05 -19.60 10.42
C LYS A 145 -16.07 -19.10 11.87
N TYR A 146 -16.61 -17.91 12.09
CA TYR A 146 -16.80 -17.39 13.45
C TYR A 146 -17.85 -18.21 14.21
N ASN A 147 -18.97 -18.54 13.56
CA ASN A 147 -20.01 -19.38 14.17
C ASN A 147 -19.47 -20.76 14.55
N GLU A 148 -18.71 -21.41 13.67
CA GLU A 148 -18.06 -22.69 13.96
C GLU A 148 -17.15 -22.62 15.19
N ILE A 149 -16.42 -21.53 15.38
CA ILE A 149 -15.57 -21.32 16.56
C ILE A 149 -16.43 -21.21 17.81
N TYR A 150 -17.51 -20.44 17.78
CA TYR A 150 -18.40 -20.26 18.93
C TYR A 150 -19.21 -21.51 19.28
N GLU A 151 -19.58 -22.33 18.29
CA GLU A 151 -20.30 -23.58 18.53
C GLU A 151 -19.41 -24.69 19.11
N ASN A 152 -18.08 -24.57 18.95
CA ASN A 152 -17.10 -25.53 19.45
C ASN A 152 -16.45 -25.11 20.78
N LEU A 153 -16.90 -24.02 21.40
CA LEU A 153 -16.48 -23.56 22.74
C LEU A 153 -17.42 -24.09 23.81
#